data_8e6ffadfbf4c01976b1bc2684ad7f110
#
_entry.id   8e6ffadfbf4c01976b1bc2684ad7f110
#
_cell.length_a   1.000
_cell.length_b   1.000
_cell.length_c   1.000
_cell.angle_alpha   90.00
_cell.angle_beta   90.00
_cell.angle_gamma   90.00
#
_symmetry.space_group_name_H-M   'P 1'
#
loop_
_entity.id
_entity.type
_entity.pdbx_description
1 polymer ?
#
loop_
_entity_poly.entity_id
_entity_poly.type
_entity_poly.pdbx_seq_one_letter_code
_entity_poly.pdbx_strand_id
1 'polypeptide(L)'
;SKGFAFTPDGYLQHELEASFQWEDTPDQQTTVAAVKKDMESDQPMDRLVCGDVGFGKTEVAIRAAFKAAVDGKQVAVLVPTTILALQHYRSFSERLRNFPVRVEYLNRTKTAKEVSQIRADLEAGRIDILIGTHKILGKQIVFRDLGLLIIDEEQKFGVAAKEKLTQLAVNVDTLTLTATPIPRTLQFSLMGSRDLSVISTPPPNRQPIVTESHVFSEEIIRDAVETELARGGQVYFVHNRVEDLMTMQG
;
A
#
# COMPACT_ATOMS: atom_id res chain seq x y z
N SER A 1 19.43 -13.61 -11.60
CA SER A 1 20.09 -12.49 -10.91
C SER A 1 20.06 -12.73 -9.43
N LYS A 2 21.14 -12.43 -8.71
CA LYS A 2 21.15 -12.47 -7.25
C LYS A 2 20.55 -11.17 -6.71
N GLY A 3 19.60 -11.30 -5.78
CA GLY A 3 19.10 -10.19 -4.98
C GLY A 3 19.98 -9.93 -3.75
N PHE A 4 19.59 -8.95 -2.97
CA PHE A 4 20.17 -8.70 -1.66
C PHE A 4 19.42 -9.53 -0.61
N ALA A 5 20.12 -10.35 0.15
CA ALA A 5 19.53 -11.07 1.27
C ALA A 5 19.53 -10.17 2.53
N PHE A 6 18.34 -9.75 2.95
CA PHE A 6 18.19 -8.95 4.17
C PHE A 6 18.49 -9.78 5.41
N THR A 7 19.02 -9.14 6.45
CA THR A 7 19.33 -9.83 7.71
C THR A 7 18.04 -10.26 8.43
N PRO A 8 18.07 -11.38 9.17
CA PRO A 8 16.98 -11.74 10.06
C PRO A 8 16.59 -10.63 11.02
N ASP A 9 15.36 -10.65 11.50
CA ASP A 9 14.84 -9.61 12.40
C ASP A 9 15.71 -9.40 13.62
N GLY A 10 16.06 -8.12 13.85
CA GLY A 10 16.76 -7.68 15.04
C GLY A 10 15.83 -7.03 16.05
N TYR A 11 16.42 -6.40 17.07
CA TYR A 11 15.69 -5.74 18.16
C TYR A 11 14.69 -4.68 17.66
N LEU A 12 15.10 -3.82 16.72
CA LEU A 12 14.25 -2.75 16.22
C LEU A 12 13.00 -3.28 15.51
N GLN A 13 13.14 -4.35 14.73
CA GLN A 13 11.99 -4.99 14.06
C GLN A 13 11.00 -5.57 15.07
N HIS A 14 11.50 -6.26 16.09
CA HIS A 14 10.65 -6.79 17.15
C HIS A 14 9.93 -5.67 17.91
N GLU A 15 10.61 -4.56 18.18
CA GLU A 15 10.03 -3.41 18.85
C GLU A 15 8.94 -2.74 18.01
N LEU A 16 9.17 -2.57 16.70
CA LEU A 16 8.14 -2.07 15.77
C LEU A 16 6.89 -2.96 15.78
N GLU A 17 7.06 -4.26 15.65
CA GLU A 17 5.94 -5.20 15.59
C GLU A 17 5.19 -5.28 16.92
N ALA A 18 5.90 -5.21 18.05
CA ALA A 18 5.31 -5.14 19.39
C ALA A 18 4.52 -3.84 19.64
N SER A 19 4.85 -2.75 18.95
CA SER A 19 4.15 -1.47 19.05
C SER A 19 2.86 -1.39 18.23
N PHE A 20 2.53 -2.43 17.46
CA PHE A 20 1.28 -2.49 16.71
C PHE A 20 0.09 -2.57 17.67
N GLN A 21 -0.88 -1.66 17.51
CA GLN A 21 -2.01 -1.51 18.45
C GLN A 21 -3.02 -2.66 18.38
N TRP A 22 -3.00 -3.40 17.28
CA TRP A 22 -3.96 -4.46 17.00
C TRP A 22 -3.27 -5.81 17.04
N GLU A 23 -4.06 -6.86 17.24
CA GLU A 23 -3.58 -8.22 17.09
C GLU A 23 -3.61 -8.62 15.62
N ASP A 24 -2.51 -9.23 15.13
CA ASP A 24 -2.46 -9.75 13.78
C ASP A 24 -3.44 -10.91 13.60
N THR A 25 -4.20 -10.89 12.49
CA THR A 25 -4.97 -12.06 12.09
C THR A 25 -4.02 -13.18 11.63
N PRO A 26 -4.45 -14.45 11.62
CA PRO A 26 -3.62 -15.56 11.13
C PRO A 26 -3.09 -15.32 9.71
N ASP A 27 -3.92 -14.78 8.82
CA ASP A 27 -3.52 -14.48 7.44
C ASP A 27 -2.46 -13.36 7.36
N GLN A 28 -2.56 -12.36 8.21
CA GLN A 28 -1.55 -11.31 8.33
C GLN A 28 -0.23 -11.88 8.80
N GLN A 29 -0.23 -12.74 9.82
CA GLN A 29 0.96 -13.40 10.33
C GLN A 29 1.64 -14.26 9.25
N THR A 30 0.87 -15.06 8.54
CA THR A 30 1.35 -15.89 7.44
C THR A 30 1.95 -15.05 6.32
N THR A 31 1.29 -13.96 5.95
CA THR A 31 1.76 -13.05 4.90
C THR A 31 3.05 -12.35 5.30
N VAL A 32 3.14 -11.81 6.51
CA VAL A 32 4.36 -11.18 7.03
C VAL A 32 5.52 -12.18 7.06
N ALA A 33 5.29 -13.41 7.52
CA ALA A 33 6.31 -14.44 7.54
C ALA A 33 6.81 -14.80 6.13
N ALA A 34 5.91 -14.88 5.15
CA ALA A 34 6.26 -15.15 3.76
C ALA A 34 7.09 -14.01 3.15
N VAL A 35 6.71 -12.76 3.38
CA VAL A 35 7.46 -11.57 2.92
C VAL A 35 8.85 -11.54 3.52
N LYS A 36 9.00 -11.77 4.82
CA LYS A 36 10.30 -11.79 5.49
C LYS A 36 11.20 -12.92 4.96
N LYS A 37 10.63 -14.10 4.74
CA LYS A 37 11.34 -15.23 4.15
C LYS A 37 11.88 -14.90 2.75
N ASP A 38 11.06 -14.28 1.92
CA ASP A 38 11.49 -13.86 0.59
C ASP A 38 12.61 -12.81 0.67
N MET A 39 12.48 -11.80 1.54
CA MET A 39 13.48 -10.75 1.71
C MET A 39 14.81 -11.29 2.26
N GLU A 40 14.80 -12.31 3.08
CA GLU A 40 15.99 -12.96 3.66
C GLU A 40 16.66 -13.95 2.69
N SER A 41 16.02 -14.21 1.55
CA SER A 41 16.56 -15.03 0.47
C SER A 41 17.52 -14.24 -0.43
N ASP A 42 18.42 -14.92 -1.11
CA ASP A 42 19.29 -14.31 -2.13
C ASP A 42 18.62 -14.14 -3.51
N GLN A 43 17.37 -14.54 -3.63
CA GLN A 43 16.56 -14.31 -4.82
C GLN A 43 15.71 -13.06 -4.64
N PRO A 44 15.60 -12.19 -5.65
CA PRO A 44 14.72 -11.02 -5.57
C PRO A 44 13.27 -11.44 -5.31
N MET A 45 12.65 -10.87 -4.29
CA MET A 45 11.22 -11.09 -4.02
C MET A 45 10.37 -10.53 -5.16
N ASP A 46 9.38 -11.27 -5.59
CA ASP A 46 8.26 -10.79 -6.40
C ASP A 46 6.97 -11.39 -5.85
N ARG A 47 6.40 -10.70 -4.85
CA ARG A 47 5.21 -11.17 -4.14
C ARG A 47 4.05 -10.22 -4.31
N LEU A 48 2.89 -10.79 -4.63
CA LEU A 48 1.61 -10.10 -4.66
C LEU A 48 0.83 -10.41 -3.38
N VAL A 49 0.42 -9.36 -2.68
CA VAL A 49 -0.45 -9.46 -1.50
C VAL A 49 -1.84 -8.95 -1.87
N CYS A 50 -2.81 -9.86 -1.85
CA CYS A 50 -4.21 -9.57 -2.06
C CYS A 50 -4.94 -9.49 -0.72
N GLY A 51 -5.78 -8.50 -0.56
CA GLY A 51 -6.64 -8.36 0.60
C GLY A 51 -7.55 -7.16 0.43
N ASP A 52 -8.74 -7.24 0.98
CA ASP A 52 -9.70 -6.15 0.92
C ASP A 52 -9.19 -4.91 1.66
N VAL A 53 -9.79 -3.77 1.39
CA VAL A 53 -9.47 -2.51 2.09
C VAL A 53 -9.62 -2.69 3.60
N GLY A 54 -8.63 -2.27 4.36
CA GLY A 54 -8.63 -2.39 5.82
C GLY A 54 -8.24 -3.76 6.38
N PHE A 55 -7.79 -4.70 5.55
CA PHE A 55 -7.35 -6.03 6.01
C PHE A 55 -5.89 -6.09 6.47
N GLY A 56 -5.20 -4.95 6.50
CA GLY A 56 -3.85 -4.87 7.06
C GLY A 56 -2.72 -4.95 6.06
N LYS A 57 -2.96 -4.80 4.75
CA LYS A 57 -1.91 -4.77 3.72
C LYS A 57 -0.88 -3.67 3.97
N THR A 58 -1.31 -2.50 4.42
CA THR A 58 -0.41 -1.38 4.73
C THR A 58 0.56 -1.71 5.85
N GLU A 59 0.11 -2.38 6.90
CA GLU A 59 1.00 -2.81 7.99
C GLU A 59 2.05 -3.82 7.49
N VAL A 60 1.67 -4.75 6.61
CA VAL A 60 2.63 -5.67 5.96
C VAL A 60 3.68 -4.87 5.19
N ALA A 61 3.27 -3.87 4.42
CA ALA A 61 4.16 -3.00 3.66
C ALA A 61 5.10 -2.20 4.58
N ILE A 62 4.60 -1.65 5.67
CA ILE A 62 5.40 -0.89 6.64
C ILE A 62 6.47 -1.79 7.29
N ARG A 63 6.13 -3.00 7.69
CA ARG A 63 7.08 -3.96 8.27
C ARG A 63 8.16 -4.35 7.28
N ALA A 64 7.82 -4.58 6.01
CA ALA A 64 8.79 -4.85 4.96
C ALA A 64 9.70 -3.65 4.69
N ALA A 65 9.15 -2.44 4.59
CA ALA A 65 9.90 -1.22 4.37
C ALA A 65 10.88 -0.95 5.52
N PHE A 66 10.45 -1.12 6.75
CA PHE A 66 11.30 -0.96 7.93
C PHE A 66 12.44 -1.98 7.96
N LYS A 67 12.14 -3.24 7.63
CA LYS A 67 13.16 -4.30 7.51
C LYS A 67 14.25 -3.93 6.51
N ALA A 68 13.88 -3.39 5.36
CA ALA A 68 14.83 -2.94 4.35
C ALA A 68 15.63 -1.72 4.82
N ALA A 69 14.98 -0.73 5.42
CA ALA A 69 15.61 0.50 5.90
C ALA A 69 16.62 0.25 7.01
N VAL A 70 16.34 -0.67 7.93
CA VAL A 70 17.26 -1.05 9.01
C VAL A 70 18.56 -1.64 8.48
N ASP A 71 18.53 -2.33 7.34
CA ASP A 71 19.71 -2.85 6.64
C ASP A 71 20.41 -1.80 5.74
N GLY A 72 20.02 -0.54 5.84
CA GLY A 72 20.62 0.55 5.08
C GLY A 72 20.18 0.64 3.62
N LYS A 73 19.16 -0.11 3.22
CA LYS A 73 18.57 -0.03 1.87
C LYS A 73 17.46 1.02 1.83
N GLN A 74 17.32 1.65 0.68
CA GLN A 74 16.21 2.57 0.44
C GLN A 74 14.99 1.82 -0.09
N VAL A 75 13.81 2.39 0.19
CA VAL A 75 12.51 1.84 -0.21
C VAL A 75 11.75 2.87 -1.04
N ALA A 76 11.23 2.44 -2.17
CA ALA A 76 10.29 3.20 -2.98
C ALA A 76 8.88 2.63 -2.80
N VAL A 77 7.92 3.50 -2.47
CA VAL A 77 6.50 3.15 -2.38
C VAL A 77 5.75 3.89 -3.48
N LEU A 78 5.30 3.15 -4.47
CA LEU A 78 4.59 3.68 -5.62
C LEU A 78 3.09 3.52 -5.47
N VAL A 79 2.37 4.61 -5.64
CA VAL A 79 0.91 4.68 -5.52
C VAL A 79 0.29 5.36 -6.75
N PRO A 80 -0.96 5.04 -7.11
CA PRO A 80 -1.56 5.56 -8.35
C PRO A 80 -2.01 7.02 -8.27
N THR A 81 -2.28 7.56 -7.09
CA THR A 81 -2.85 8.89 -6.93
C THR A 81 -2.14 9.73 -5.87
N THR A 82 -2.23 11.04 -6.03
CA THR A 82 -1.70 12.04 -5.08
C THR A 82 -2.30 11.86 -3.67
N ILE A 83 -3.59 11.53 -3.58
CA ILE A 83 -4.29 11.31 -2.30
C ILE A 83 -3.75 10.08 -1.61
N LEU A 84 -3.56 8.97 -2.33
CA LEU A 84 -2.98 7.75 -1.78
C LEU A 84 -1.54 7.95 -1.32
N ALA A 85 -0.75 8.74 -2.04
CA ALA A 85 0.61 9.09 -1.62
C ALA A 85 0.62 9.77 -0.25
N LEU A 86 -0.29 10.74 -0.04
CA LEU A 86 -0.40 11.44 1.23
C LEU A 86 -0.92 10.53 2.35
N GLN A 87 -1.88 9.66 2.06
CA GLN A 87 -2.41 8.69 3.04
C GLN A 87 -1.32 7.71 3.49
N HIS A 88 -0.56 7.14 2.55
CA HIS A 88 0.56 6.25 2.87
C HIS A 88 1.67 6.98 3.63
N TYR A 89 1.98 8.21 3.23
CA TYR A 89 2.96 9.03 3.96
C TYR A 89 2.56 9.22 5.43
N ARG A 90 1.31 9.53 5.69
CA ARG A 90 0.79 9.69 7.06
C ARG A 90 0.86 8.38 7.84
N SER A 91 0.40 7.28 7.25
CA SER A 91 0.42 5.97 7.90
C SER A 91 1.84 5.49 8.21
N PHE A 92 2.75 5.61 7.26
CA PHE A 92 4.15 5.24 7.45
C PHE A 92 4.83 6.14 8.48
N SER A 93 4.65 7.46 8.39
CA SER A 93 5.27 8.43 9.29
C SER A 93 4.78 8.26 10.72
N GLU A 94 3.49 8.04 10.94
CA GLU A 94 2.93 7.80 12.26
C GLU A 94 3.45 6.50 12.85
N ARG A 95 3.42 5.43 12.07
CA ARG A 95 3.84 4.09 12.50
C ARG A 95 5.33 4.01 12.82
N LEU A 96 6.16 4.76 12.08
CA LEU A 96 7.61 4.76 12.19
C LEU A 96 8.17 5.96 12.98
N ARG A 97 7.32 6.78 13.58
CA ARG A 97 7.69 8.03 14.25
C ARG A 97 8.80 7.89 15.30
N ASN A 98 8.80 6.81 16.05
CA ASN A 98 9.74 6.56 17.15
C ASN A 98 10.97 5.74 16.72
N PHE A 99 11.18 5.56 15.43
CA PHE A 99 12.25 4.72 14.87
C PHE A 99 13.21 5.56 14.00
N PRO A 100 14.46 5.15 13.87
CA PRO A 100 15.50 5.93 13.18
C PRO A 100 15.40 5.78 11.65
N VAL A 101 14.26 6.05 11.07
CA VAL A 101 14.02 6.03 9.63
C VAL A 101 13.36 7.32 9.19
N ARG A 102 13.77 7.84 8.04
CA ARG A 102 13.19 9.02 7.42
C ARG A 102 12.26 8.62 6.28
N VAL A 103 10.99 9.01 6.41
CA VAL A 103 9.94 8.85 5.42
C VAL A 103 9.70 10.20 4.75
N GLU A 104 9.62 10.20 3.42
CA GLU A 104 9.31 11.39 2.63
C GLU A 104 8.35 11.05 1.50
N TYR A 105 7.66 12.04 0.93
CA TYR A 105 6.77 11.85 -0.20
C TYR A 105 6.99 12.86 -1.31
N LEU A 106 6.70 12.47 -2.53
CA LEU A 106 6.73 13.30 -3.73
C LEU A 106 5.39 13.21 -4.46
N ASN A 107 4.74 14.36 -4.61
CA ASN A 107 3.57 14.52 -5.46
C ASN A 107 3.53 15.95 -6.04
N ARG A 108 2.51 16.27 -6.81
CA ARG A 108 2.37 17.57 -7.47
C ARG A 108 2.16 18.76 -6.51
N THR A 109 1.91 18.50 -5.22
CA THR A 109 1.67 19.57 -4.23
C THR A 109 2.96 20.14 -3.64
N LYS A 110 4.09 19.43 -3.83
CA LYS A 110 5.40 19.90 -3.39
C LYS A 110 5.90 21.05 -4.24
N THR A 111 6.50 22.05 -3.60
CA THR A 111 7.18 23.15 -4.29
C THR A 111 8.45 22.70 -4.98
N ALA A 112 8.94 23.47 -5.95
CA ALA A 112 10.19 23.15 -6.64
C ALA A 112 11.39 23.06 -5.68
N LYS A 113 11.41 23.90 -4.64
CA LYS A 113 12.45 23.89 -3.59
C LYS A 113 12.41 22.60 -2.77
N GLU A 114 11.23 22.18 -2.35
CA GLU A 114 11.02 20.92 -1.62
C GLU A 114 11.43 19.71 -2.47
N VAL A 115 11.02 19.68 -3.74
CA VAL A 115 11.40 18.61 -4.68
C VAL A 115 12.93 18.55 -4.86
N SER A 116 13.58 19.70 -5.02
CA SER A 116 15.03 19.77 -5.16
C SER A 116 15.74 19.23 -3.90
N GLN A 117 15.25 19.59 -2.72
CA GLN A 117 15.84 19.11 -1.45
C GLN A 117 15.63 17.60 -1.27
N ILE A 118 14.44 17.10 -1.57
CA ILE A 118 14.12 15.66 -1.52
C ILE A 118 15.02 14.87 -2.45
N ARG A 119 15.24 15.36 -3.68
CA ARG A 119 16.14 14.71 -4.64
C ARG A 119 17.57 14.64 -4.14
N ALA A 120 18.09 15.74 -3.61
CA ALA A 120 19.44 15.79 -3.03
C ALA A 120 19.58 14.84 -1.84
N ASP A 121 18.60 14.83 -0.95
CA ASP A 121 18.62 13.96 0.23
C ASP A 121 18.48 12.48 -0.12
N LEU A 122 17.68 12.16 -1.13
CA LEU A 122 17.51 10.80 -1.62
C LEU A 122 18.82 10.25 -2.22
N GLU A 123 19.45 11.02 -3.09
CA GLU A 123 20.72 10.66 -3.74
C GLU A 123 21.86 10.53 -2.73
N ALA A 124 21.83 11.34 -1.68
CA ALA A 124 22.79 11.27 -0.57
C ALA A 124 22.53 10.13 0.43
N GLY A 125 21.41 9.40 0.28
CA GLY A 125 21.02 8.32 1.19
C GLY A 125 20.42 8.78 2.52
N ARG A 126 19.99 10.04 2.62
CA ARG A 126 19.37 10.59 3.84
C ARG A 126 17.87 10.34 3.95
N ILE A 127 17.23 9.84 2.87
CA ILE A 127 15.85 9.39 2.87
C ILE A 127 15.84 7.87 2.78
N ASP A 128 15.15 7.21 3.71
CA ASP A 128 15.05 5.77 3.78
C ASP A 128 13.87 5.24 2.98
N ILE A 129 12.72 5.92 3.07
CA ILE A 129 11.48 5.53 2.40
C ILE A 129 10.91 6.74 1.65
N LEU A 130 10.78 6.61 0.32
CA LEU A 130 10.16 7.61 -0.53
C LEU A 130 8.84 7.08 -1.07
N ILE A 131 7.76 7.82 -0.81
CA ILE A 131 6.41 7.51 -1.26
C ILE A 131 6.03 8.50 -2.36
N GLY A 132 5.46 8.02 -3.46
CA GLY A 132 5.03 8.91 -4.51
C GLY A 132 4.24 8.23 -5.61
N THR A 133 3.75 9.07 -6.53
CA THR A 133 3.11 8.63 -7.76
C THR A 133 4.18 8.23 -8.80
N HIS A 134 3.77 7.98 -10.05
CA HIS A 134 4.70 7.68 -11.15
C HIS A 134 5.84 8.71 -11.30
N LYS A 135 5.74 9.88 -10.71
CA LYS A 135 6.80 10.90 -10.70
C LYS A 135 8.09 10.41 -10.06
N ILE A 136 8.03 9.50 -9.10
CA ILE A 136 9.25 8.92 -8.49
C ILE A 136 10.01 7.98 -9.43
N LEU A 137 9.43 7.62 -10.57
CA LEU A 137 10.07 6.83 -11.63
C LEU A 137 10.81 7.71 -12.66
N GLY A 138 10.75 9.03 -12.51
CA GLY A 138 11.43 9.97 -13.41
C GLY A 138 12.94 9.84 -13.33
N LYS A 139 13.62 10.12 -14.46
CA LYS A 139 15.08 10.08 -14.56
C LYS A 139 15.83 10.98 -13.56
N GLN A 140 15.11 11.96 -13.02
CA GLN A 140 15.67 12.91 -12.04
C GLN A 140 15.63 12.41 -10.61
N ILE A 141 14.95 11.29 -10.36
CA ILE A 141 14.87 10.67 -9.05
C ILE A 141 15.90 9.54 -9.00
N VAL A 142 16.93 9.74 -8.21
CA VAL A 142 18.07 8.82 -8.10
C VAL A 142 18.14 8.30 -6.67
N PHE A 143 17.94 7.01 -6.49
CA PHE A 143 18.18 6.32 -5.23
C PHE A 143 19.67 5.99 -5.10
N ARG A 144 20.23 6.20 -3.93
CA ARG A 144 21.60 5.79 -3.64
C ARG A 144 21.75 4.27 -3.62
N ASP A 145 20.80 3.58 -2.98
CA ASP A 145 20.81 2.12 -2.83
C ASP A 145 19.38 1.58 -2.61
N LEU A 146 18.62 1.48 -3.69
CA LEU A 146 17.26 0.95 -3.66
C LEU A 146 17.29 -0.56 -3.43
N GLY A 147 16.62 -1.04 -2.37
CA GLY A 147 16.54 -2.45 -2.01
C GLY A 147 15.13 -3.05 -2.04
N LEU A 148 14.10 -2.22 -1.92
CA LEU A 148 12.71 -2.67 -1.92
C LEU A 148 11.83 -1.69 -2.70
N LEU A 149 10.99 -2.25 -3.57
CA LEU A 149 9.95 -1.56 -4.30
C LEU A 149 8.58 -2.06 -3.83
N ILE A 150 7.77 -1.17 -3.29
CA ILE A 150 6.38 -1.45 -2.89
C ILE A 150 5.46 -0.76 -3.90
N ILE A 151 4.53 -1.51 -4.48
CA ILE A 151 3.60 -1.01 -5.49
C ILE A 151 2.17 -1.24 -4.98
N ASP A 152 1.41 -0.16 -4.82
CA ASP A 152 0.00 -0.25 -4.48
C ASP A 152 -0.85 -0.11 -5.74
N GLU A 153 -1.78 -1.06 -5.94
CA GLU A 153 -2.72 -1.05 -7.05
C GLU A 153 -2.05 -0.94 -8.44
N GLU A 154 -1.12 -1.85 -8.73
CA GLU A 154 -0.33 -1.89 -9.98
C GLU A 154 -1.18 -1.78 -11.26
N GLN A 155 -2.39 -2.35 -11.25
CA GLN A 155 -3.31 -2.34 -12.40
C GLN A 155 -3.76 -0.92 -12.81
N LYS A 156 -3.65 0.05 -11.90
CA LYS A 156 -4.00 1.46 -12.19
C LYS A 156 -2.88 2.25 -12.87
N PHE A 157 -1.69 1.65 -13.03
CA PHE A 157 -0.60 2.29 -13.74
C PHE A 157 -0.66 2.03 -15.24
N GLY A 158 -0.27 3.03 -16.03
CA GLY A 158 -0.16 2.92 -17.48
C GLY A 158 1.04 2.08 -17.93
N VAL A 159 1.09 1.77 -19.22
CA VAL A 159 2.13 0.92 -19.83
C VAL A 159 3.54 1.47 -19.58
N ALA A 160 3.74 2.77 -19.80
CA ALA A 160 5.06 3.41 -19.62
C ALA A 160 5.58 3.33 -18.18
N ALA A 161 4.69 3.45 -17.20
CA ALA A 161 5.05 3.28 -15.78
C ALA A 161 5.41 1.83 -15.47
N LYS A 162 4.66 0.87 -16.01
CA LYS A 162 4.91 -0.57 -15.83
C LYS A 162 6.25 -1.00 -16.43
N GLU A 163 6.63 -0.47 -17.60
CA GLU A 163 7.95 -0.72 -18.21
C GLU A 163 9.08 -0.22 -17.32
N LYS A 164 8.96 0.99 -16.76
CA LYS A 164 9.97 1.53 -15.85
C LYS A 164 10.05 0.72 -14.55
N LEU A 165 8.94 0.26 -14.02
CA LEU A 165 8.91 -0.62 -12.86
C LEU A 165 9.63 -1.94 -13.11
N THR A 166 9.41 -2.55 -14.28
CA THR A 166 10.09 -3.78 -14.67
C THR A 166 11.61 -3.58 -14.73
N GLN A 167 12.08 -2.45 -15.24
CA GLN A 167 13.51 -2.12 -15.28
C GLN A 167 14.12 -1.93 -13.89
N LEU A 168 13.39 -1.28 -12.97
CA LEU A 168 13.83 -1.09 -11.59
C LEU A 168 13.84 -2.40 -10.79
N ALA A 169 12.93 -3.30 -11.08
CA ALA A 169 12.72 -4.53 -10.32
C ALA A 169 13.75 -5.64 -10.61
N VAL A 170 14.67 -5.47 -11.56
CA VAL A 170 15.57 -6.55 -12.02
C VAL A 170 16.41 -7.17 -10.90
N ASN A 171 16.87 -6.37 -9.93
CA ASN A 171 17.68 -6.83 -8.79
C ASN A 171 17.16 -6.31 -7.45
N VAL A 172 15.90 -5.86 -7.40
CA VAL A 172 15.28 -5.24 -6.26
C VAL A 172 14.07 -6.07 -5.85
N ASP A 173 13.90 -6.29 -4.56
CA ASP A 173 12.72 -6.95 -4.03
C ASP A 173 11.47 -6.13 -4.34
N THR A 174 10.42 -6.80 -4.80
CA THR A 174 9.15 -6.17 -5.17
C THR A 174 8.01 -6.78 -4.39
N LEU A 175 7.26 -5.91 -3.71
CA LEU A 175 6.04 -6.23 -2.99
C LEU A 175 4.88 -5.45 -3.60
N THR A 176 3.92 -6.15 -4.18
CA THR A 176 2.74 -5.54 -4.78
C THR A 176 1.51 -5.78 -3.91
N LEU A 177 0.74 -4.72 -3.67
CA LEU A 177 -0.48 -4.76 -2.87
C LEU A 177 -1.68 -4.53 -3.76
N THR A 178 -2.75 -5.27 -3.57
CA THR A 178 -4.01 -5.05 -4.28
C THR A 178 -5.22 -5.37 -3.41
N ALA A 179 -6.26 -4.55 -3.54
CA ALA A 179 -7.58 -4.81 -2.97
C ALA A 179 -8.50 -5.57 -3.94
N THR A 180 -8.10 -5.74 -5.19
CA THR A 180 -8.90 -6.45 -6.20
C THR A 180 -8.91 -7.94 -5.88
N PRO A 181 -10.10 -8.56 -5.72
CA PRO A 181 -10.21 -10.00 -5.52
C PRO A 181 -9.66 -10.74 -6.75
N ILE A 182 -8.80 -11.73 -6.51
CA ILE A 182 -8.32 -12.60 -7.58
C ILE A 182 -9.14 -13.89 -7.53
N PRO A 183 -9.89 -14.24 -8.60
CA PRO A 183 -10.61 -15.50 -8.66
C PRO A 183 -9.67 -16.70 -8.45
N ARG A 184 -10.15 -17.75 -7.78
CA ARG A 184 -9.34 -18.94 -7.49
C ARG A 184 -8.67 -19.53 -8.72
N THR A 185 -9.34 -19.53 -9.86
CA THR A 185 -8.80 -20.00 -11.15
C THR A 185 -7.60 -19.19 -11.63
N LEU A 186 -7.61 -17.87 -11.40
CA LEU A 186 -6.47 -17.00 -11.71
C LEU A 186 -5.35 -17.12 -10.67
N GLN A 187 -5.65 -17.43 -9.41
CA GLN A 187 -4.63 -17.67 -8.39
C GLN A 187 -3.69 -18.81 -8.79
N PHE A 188 -4.22 -19.91 -9.33
CA PHE A 188 -3.42 -21.03 -9.84
C PHE A 188 -2.54 -20.62 -11.04
N SER A 189 -3.04 -19.77 -11.93
CA SER A 189 -2.28 -19.28 -13.08
C SER A 189 -1.15 -18.33 -12.68
N LEU A 190 -1.35 -17.55 -11.62
CA LEU A 190 -0.36 -16.59 -11.10
C LEU A 190 0.73 -17.25 -10.26
N MET A 191 0.45 -18.38 -9.60
CA MET A 191 1.42 -19.12 -8.77
C MET A 191 2.65 -19.62 -9.55
N GLY A 192 2.61 -19.63 -10.87
CA GLY A 192 3.77 -19.97 -11.73
C GLY A 192 4.64 -18.78 -12.12
N SER A 193 4.13 -17.54 -11.98
CA SER A 193 4.81 -16.31 -12.41
C SER A 193 5.19 -15.38 -11.26
N ARG A 194 4.43 -15.40 -10.16
CA ARG A 194 4.62 -14.57 -8.96
C ARG A 194 4.20 -15.34 -7.72
N ASP A 195 4.85 -15.05 -6.60
CA ASP A 195 4.40 -15.52 -5.29
C ASP A 195 3.15 -14.75 -4.86
N LEU A 196 2.20 -15.46 -4.28
CA LEU A 196 0.90 -14.91 -3.89
C LEU A 196 0.62 -15.15 -2.41
N SER A 197 0.21 -14.08 -1.73
CA SER A 197 -0.36 -14.15 -0.38
C SER A 197 -1.74 -13.51 -0.37
N VAL A 198 -2.70 -14.13 0.31
CA VAL A 198 -4.08 -13.67 0.39
C VAL A 198 -4.45 -13.43 1.85
N ILE A 199 -4.89 -12.21 2.14
CA ILE A 199 -5.45 -11.84 3.45
C ILE A 199 -6.96 -11.79 3.29
N SER A 200 -7.65 -12.84 3.73
CA SER A 200 -9.09 -13.00 3.59
C SER A 200 -9.86 -12.80 4.89
N THR A 201 -9.16 -12.73 6.03
CA THR A 201 -9.77 -12.54 7.34
C THR A 201 -9.79 -11.07 7.71
N PRO A 202 -10.98 -10.45 7.93
CA PRO A 202 -11.06 -9.08 8.40
C PRO A 202 -10.53 -8.94 9.83
N PRO A 203 -9.98 -7.77 10.20
CA PRO A 203 -9.60 -7.49 11.59
C PRO A 203 -10.82 -7.62 12.54
N PRO A 204 -10.61 -8.00 13.82
CA PRO A 204 -11.69 -8.26 14.75
C PRO A 204 -12.65 -7.09 14.97
N ASN A 205 -12.16 -5.86 14.82
CA ASN A 205 -12.94 -4.63 15.06
C ASN A 205 -13.65 -4.09 13.81
N ARG A 206 -13.57 -4.79 12.69
CA ARG A 206 -14.25 -4.39 11.46
C ARG A 206 -15.68 -4.91 11.47
N GLN A 207 -16.63 -4.00 11.46
CA GLN A 207 -18.02 -4.34 11.20
C GLN A 207 -18.22 -4.65 9.72
N PRO A 208 -18.91 -5.74 9.37
CA PRO A 208 -19.21 -6.05 7.98
C PRO A 208 -20.07 -4.95 7.37
N ILE A 209 -19.76 -4.60 6.12
CA ILE A 209 -20.62 -3.72 5.34
C ILE A 209 -21.76 -4.59 4.79
N VAL A 210 -22.98 -4.22 5.15
CA VAL A 210 -24.18 -4.85 4.58
C VAL A 210 -24.44 -4.19 3.22
N THR A 211 -24.37 -4.98 2.16
CA THR A 211 -24.66 -4.52 0.80
C THR A 211 -25.95 -5.15 0.34
N GLU A 212 -26.89 -4.32 -0.05
CA GLU A 212 -28.18 -4.74 -0.59
C GLU A 212 -28.37 -4.19 -2.00
N SER A 213 -29.04 -4.94 -2.86
CA SER A 213 -29.40 -4.52 -4.22
C SER A 213 -30.91 -4.48 -4.35
N HIS A 214 -31.42 -3.30 -4.62
CA HIS A 214 -32.85 -3.06 -4.76
C HIS A 214 -33.16 -2.31 -6.06
N VAL A 215 -34.37 -2.44 -6.55
CA VAL A 215 -34.93 -1.49 -7.51
C VAL A 215 -35.08 -0.16 -6.76
N PHE A 216 -34.91 0.95 -7.50
CA PHE A 216 -35.03 2.27 -6.89
C PHE A 216 -36.33 2.40 -6.08
N SER A 217 -36.22 2.75 -4.81
CA SER A 217 -37.34 2.94 -3.89
C SER A 217 -37.00 4.03 -2.89
N GLU A 218 -37.80 5.09 -2.89
CA GLU A 218 -37.63 6.20 -1.93
C GLU A 218 -37.78 5.75 -0.49
N GLU A 219 -38.64 4.79 -0.22
CA GLU A 219 -38.86 4.24 1.11
C GLU A 219 -37.63 3.53 1.64
N ILE A 220 -36.99 2.67 0.84
CA ILE A 220 -35.76 1.96 1.20
C ILE A 220 -34.62 2.95 1.44
N ILE A 221 -34.50 3.97 0.59
CA ILE A 221 -33.48 5.02 0.74
C ILE A 221 -33.70 5.80 2.04
N ARG A 222 -34.95 6.19 2.32
CA ARG A 222 -35.31 6.89 3.55
C ARG A 222 -34.97 6.09 4.79
N ASP A 223 -35.36 4.84 4.84
CA ASP A 223 -35.08 3.95 5.97
C ASP A 223 -33.58 3.77 6.20
N ALA A 224 -32.79 3.62 5.13
CA ALA A 224 -31.34 3.51 5.21
C ALA A 224 -30.71 4.81 5.74
N VAL A 225 -31.16 5.97 5.26
CA VAL A 225 -30.69 7.29 5.70
C VAL A 225 -31.04 7.52 7.17
N GLU A 226 -32.27 7.26 7.58
CA GLU A 226 -32.73 7.42 8.97
C GLU A 226 -31.94 6.51 9.92
N THR A 227 -31.66 5.28 9.51
CA THR A 227 -30.86 4.32 10.29
C THR A 227 -29.43 4.85 10.52
N GLU A 228 -28.78 5.36 9.47
CA GLU A 228 -27.44 5.92 9.59
C GLU A 228 -27.41 7.19 10.45
N LEU A 229 -28.35 8.09 10.25
CA LEU A 229 -28.43 9.33 11.03
C LEU A 229 -28.72 9.06 12.51
N ALA A 230 -29.57 8.08 12.81
CA ALA A 230 -29.91 7.69 14.19
C ALA A 230 -28.69 7.20 14.98
N ARG A 231 -27.73 6.57 14.32
CA ARG A 231 -26.46 6.14 14.95
C ARG A 231 -25.34 7.18 14.88
N GLY A 232 -25.61 8.38 14.39
CA GLY A 232 -24.60 9.45 14.21
C GLY A 232 -23.68 9.26 13.02
N GLY A 233 -24.05 8.42 12.05
CA GLY A 233 -23.32 8.17 10.83
C GLY A 233 -23.51 9.25 9.77
N GLN A 234 -22.87 9.08 8.63
CA GLN A 234 -22.97 9.93 7.45
C GLN A 234 -23.43 9.11 6.26
N VAL A 235 -24.18 9.73 5.37
CA VAL A 235 -24.70 9.09 4.16
C VAL A 235 -24.11 9.76 2.93
N TYR A 236 -23.62 8.94 2.00
CA TYR A 236 -23.20 9.39 0.66
C TYR A 236 -24.19 8.84 -0.37
N PHE A 237 -24.85 9.76 -1.08
CA PHE A 237 -25.69 9.40 -2.22
C PHE A 237 -24.91 9.64 -3.51
N VAL A 238 -24.66 8.56 -4.26
CA VAL A 238 -23.88 8.62 -5.50
C VAL A 238 -24.79 8.31 -6.68
N HIS A 239 -24.87 9.22 -7.64
CA HIS A 239 -25.64 9.07 -8.85
C HIS A 239 -24.79 9.40 -10.09
N ASN A 240 -24.95 8.64 -11.16
CA ASN A 240 -24.09 8.74 -12.36
C ASN A 240 -24.45 9.92 -13.28
N ARG A 241 -25.60 10.56 -13.10
CA ARG A 241 -26.08 11.67 -13.92
C ARG A 241 -26.36 12.90 -13.07
N VAL A 242 -25.71 14.00 -13.38
CA VAL A 242 -25.86 15.27 -12.66
C VAL A 242 -27.26 15.90 -12.89
N GLU A 243 -27.83 15.68 -14.07
CA GLU A 243 -29.15 16.23 -14.45
C GLU A 243 -30.30 15.65 -13.63
N ASP A 244 -30.18 14.40 -13.18
CA ASP A 244 -31.22 13.72 -12.40
C ASP A 244 -31.16 14.04 -10.89
N LEU A 245 -30.05 14.63 -10.40
CA LEU A 245 -29.89 14.99 -8.99
C LEU A 245 -30.86 16.10 -8.53
N MET A 246 -31.22 16.99 -9.45
CA MET A 246 -32.17 18.10 -9.16
C MET A 246 -33.60 17.61 -9.00
N THR A 247 -33.98 16.51 -9.65
CA THR A 247 -35.30 15.89 -9.55
C THR A 247 -35.48 15.01 -8.31
N MET A 248 -34.39 14.62 -7.67
CA MET A 248 -34.39 13.78 -6.46
C MET A 248 -34.40 14.57 -5.14
N GLN A 249 -34.38 15.92 -5.21
CA GLN A 249 -34.41 16.80 -4.04
C GLN A 249 -35.83 17.23 -3.59
N GLY A 250 -36.87 16.66 -4.21
CA GLY A 250 -38.28 16.98 -3.91
C GLY A 250 -38.91 16.18 -2.79
#